data_d6d7a961e2be8564d6e7a2d6d14b0297
#
_entry.id   d6d7a961e2be8564d6e7a2d6d14b0297
#
_cell.length_a   1.000
_cell.length_b   1.000
_cell.length_c   1.000
_cell.angle_alpha   90.00
_cell.angle_beta   90.00
_cell.angle_gamma   90.00
#
_symmetry.space_group_name_H-M   'P 1'
#
loop_
_entity.id
_entity.type
_entity.pdbx_description
1 polymer ?
#
loop_
_entity_poly.entity_id
_entity_poly.type
_entity_poly.pdbx_seq_one_letter_code
_entity_poly.pdbx_strand_id
1 'polypeptide(L)'
;MNVVELRQYTLRPGRRDELIELFEREFVESQEALGIRLPGRFRDLDDPDRFVWVRGFESMEARKAALEAFYYGPVWKKHGPAANATMLDSDNVLLLRPLGADFPATMPPMVTVTISDPVEDFDKDSVCFETLDVENTFPRLPVREGEKVFVRFDFSGAATGSLRLSRVG
;
A
#
# COMPACT_ATOMS: atom_id res chain seq x y z
N MET A 1 8.40 -11.72 -2.47
CA MET A 1 7.31 -10.77 -2.76
C MET A 1 7.53 -10.20 -4.15
N ASN A 2 6.69 -10.57 -5.09
CA ASN A 2 6.84 -10.20 -6.51
C ASN A 2 5.73 -9.26 -7.02
N VAL A 3 4.66 -9.12 -6.25
CA VAL A 3 3.55 -8.22 -6.55
C VAL A 3 3.31 -7.34 -5.34
N VAL A 4 3.25 -6.02 -5.56
CA VAL A 4 3.12 -5.02 -4.50
C VAL A 4 2.01 -4.05 -4.87
N GLU A 5 1.21 -3.67 -3.90
CA GLU A 5 0.22 -2.59 -4.03
C GLU A 5 0.65 -1.41 -3.16
N LEU A 6 0.77 -0.25 -3.77
CA LEU A 6 0.87 1.04 -3.07
C LEU A 6 -0.53 1.65 -3.06
N ARG A 7 -1.10 1.77 -1.88
CA ARG A 7 -2.50 2.17 -1.68
C ARG A 7 -2.57 3.52 -0.97
N GLN A 8 -3.17 4.49 -1.64
CA GLN A 8 -3.33 5.84 -1.11
C GLN A 8 -4.81 6.12 -0.90
N TYR A 9 -5.25 6.15 0.36
CA TYR A 9 -6.65 6.37 0.71
C TYR A 9 -6.89 7.81 1.11
N THR A 10 -7.93 8.42 0.53
CA THR A 10 -8.45 9.71 0.99
C THR A 10 -9.63 9.44 1.90
N LEU A 11 -9.56 9.97 3.10
CA LEU A 11 -10.56 9.74 4.15
C LEU A 11 -11.44 10.97 4.33
N ARG A 12 -12.58 10.77 4.96
CA ARG A 12 -13.43 11.88 5.38
C ARG A 12 -12.67 12.72 6.41
N PRO A 13 -12.87 14.05 6.41
CA PRO A 13 -12.15 14.93 7.31
C PRO A 13 -12.20 14.48 8.77
N GLY A 14 -11.02 14.38 9.39
CA GLY A 14 -10.87 14.00 10.79
C GLY A 14 -11.03 12.52 11.12
N ARG A 15 -11.21 11.65 10.11
CA ARG A 15 -11.49 10.23 10.34
C ARG A 15 -10.25 9.31 10.20
N ARG A 16 -9.08 9.86 9.94
CA ARG A 16 -7.87 9.06 9.70
C ARG A 16 -7.48 8.19 10.89
N ASP A 17 -7.46 8.75 12.09
CA ASP A 17 -7.05 7.99 13.28
C ASP A 17 -8.07 6.88 13.61
N GLU A 18 -9.34 7.09 13.33
CA GLU A 18 -10.38 6.05 13.45
C GLU A 18 -10.08 4.86 12.53
N LEU A 19 -9.75 5.12 11.26
CA LEU A 19 -9.37 4.04 10.34
C LEU A 19 -8.08 3.35 10.79
N ILE A 20 -7.07 4.10 11.18
CA ILE A 20 -5.78 3.54 11.63
C ILE A 20 -5.99 2.60 12.82
N GLU A 21 -6.75 3.02 13.81
CA GLU A 21 -7.03 2.19 14.99
C GLU A 21 -7.76 0.90 14.60
N LEU A 22 -8.77 1.00 13.76
CA LEU A 22 -9.50 -0.17 13.26
C LEU A 22 -8.58 -1.09 12.45
N PHE A 23 -7.77 -0.53 11.57
CA PHE A 23 -6.86 -1.26 10.71
C PHE A 23 -5.82 -2.04 11.53
N GLU A 24 -5.16 -1.38 12.47
CA GLU A 24 -4.16 -2.02 13.32
C GLU A 24 -4.76 -3.14 14.18
N ARG A 25 -5.97 -2.94 14.69
CA ARG A 25 -6.65 -3.92 15.53
C ARG A 25 -7.18 -5.13 14.76
N GLU A 26 -7.76 -4.92 13.57
CA GLU A 26 -8.55 -5.95 12.89
C GLU A 26 -7.94 -6.43 11.56
N PHE A 27 -7.12 -5.63 10.88
CA PHE A 27 -6.71 -5.92 9.50
C PHE A 27 -5.22 -6.27 9.33
N VAL A 28 -4.38 -6.12 10.33
CA VAL A 28 -2.96 -6.46 10.21
C VAL A 28 -2.76 -7.97 10.32
N GLU A 29 -3.03 -8.55 11.48
CA GLU A 29 -2.82 -9.98 11.70
C GLU A 29 -3.71 -10.85 10.79
N SER A 30 -4.93 -10.42 10.52
CA SER A 30 -5.86 -11.16 9.67
C SER A 30 -5.40 -11.26 8.23
N GLN A 31 -4.77 -10.22 7.68
CA GLN A 31 -4.16 -10.28 6.36
C GLN A 31 -2.86 -11.08 6.36
N GLU A 32 -2.00 -10.88 7.36
CA GLU A 32 -0.74 -11.64 7.49
C GLU A 32 -0.99 -13.15 7.61
N ALA A 33 -2.04 -13.55 8.29
CA ALA A 33 -2.44 -14.95 8.41
C ALA A 33 -2.80 -15.59 7.06
N LEU A 34 -3.14 -14.80 6.06
CA LEU A 34 -3.44 -15.25 4.69
C LEU A 34 -2.22 -15.18 3.76
N GLY A 35 -1.03 -14.91 4.30
CA GLY A 35 0.20 -14.82 3.52
C GLY A 35 0.44 -13.45 2.86
N ILE A 36 -0.35 -12.43 3.21
CA ILE A 36 -0.16 -11.06 2.71
C ILE A 36 0.93 -10.39 3.55
N ARG A 37 1.93 -9.80 2.91
CA ARG A 37 2.91 -8.95 3.61
C ARG A 37 2.37 -7.53 3.72
N LEU A 38 2.61 -6.90 4.87
CA LEU A 38 2.25 -5.52 5.15
C LEU A 38 3.52 -4.74 5.57
N PRO A 39 4.38 -4.35 4.61
CA PRO A 39 5.65 -3.69 4.92
C PRO A 39 5.50 -2.35 5.63
N GLY A 40 4.43 -1.62 5.35
CA GLY A 40 4.25 -0.32 5.96
C GLY A 40 2.83 0.21 5.90
N ARG A 41 2.45 0.94 6.95
CA ARG A 41 1.22 1.75 7.08
C ARG A 41 1.66 3.12 7.56
N PHE A 42 1.12 4.16 6.94
CA PHE A 42 1.66 5.51 7.10
C PHE A 42 0.56 6.57 7.16
N ARG A 43 0.87 7.64 7.90
CA ARG A 43 0.18 8.93 7.77
C ARG A 43 0.92 9.77 6.74
N ASP A 44 0.17 10.41 5.84
CA ASP A 44 0.73 11.43 4.97
C ASP A 44 0.95 12.71 5.81
N LEU A 45 2.18 13.25 5.77
CA LEU A 45 2.55 14.46 6.52
C LEU A 45 1.99 15.73 5.89
N ASP A 46 1.68 15.69 4.59
CA ASP A 46 1.21 16.86 3.84
C ASP A 46 -0.32 16.86 3.66
N ASP A 47 -0.99 15.76 4.01
CA ASP A 47 -2.45 15.65 3.95
C ASP A 47 -2.96 14.91 5.20
N PRO A 48 -3.64 15.61 6.14
CA PRO A 48 -4.10 15.01 7.38
C PRO A 48 -5.20 13.95 7.19
N ASP A 49 -5.81 13.89 6.02
CA ASP A 49 -6.89 12.96 5.71
C ASP A 49 -6.45 11.86 4.73
N ARG A 50 -5.15 11.66 4.55
CA ARG A 50 -4.61 10.58 3.74
C ARG A 50 -3.93 9.52 4.57
N PHE A 51 -4.33 8.26 4.32
CA PHE A 51 -3.70 7.05 4.84
C PHE A 51 -3.07 6.29 3.69
N VAL A 52 -1.79 5.95 3.82
CA VAL A 52 -1.02 5.24 2.79
C VAL A 52 -0.52 3.93 3.36
N TRP A 53 -0.68 2.85 2.61
CA TRP A 53 -0.15 1.56 3.04
C TRP A 53 0.29 0.70 1.86
N VAL A 54 1.13 -0.25 2.16
CA VAL A 54 1.72 -1.16 1.18
C VAL A 54 1.38 -2.58 1.58
N ARG A 55 0.98 -3.39 0.63
CA ARG A 55 0.90 -4.84 0.84
C ARG A 55 1.54 -5.59 -0.33
N GLY A 56 2.02 -6.78 -0.04
CA GLY A 56 2.72 -7.58 -1.02
C GLY A 56 2.29 -9.03 -1.03
N PHE A 57 2.49 -9.66 -2.19
CA PHE A 57 2.09 -11.03 -2.48
C PHE A 57 3.22 -11.74 -3.23
N GLU A 58 3.26 -13.07 -3.16
CA GLU A 58 4.25 -13.87 -3.88
C GLU A 58 4.04 -13.84 -5.41
N SER A 59 2.76 -13.83 -5.84
CA SER A 59 2.37 -13.87 -7.25
C SER A 59 0.98 -13.28 -7.43
N MET A 60 0.54 -13.11 -8.67
CA MET A 60 -0.84 -12.70 -8.98
C MET A 60 -1.86 -13.76 -8.56
N GLU A 61 -1.53 -15.04 -8.69
CA GLU A 61 -2.38 -16.13 -8.22
C GLU A 61 -2.54 -16.13 -6.70
N ALA A 62 -1.43 -15.93 -5.97
CA ALA A 62 -1.46 -15.80 -4.52
C ALA A 62 -2.25 -14.58 -4.08
N ARG A 63 -2.10 -13.46 -4.80
CA ARG A 63 -2.87 -12.23 -4.54
C ARG A 63 -4.37 -12.48 -4.66
N LYS A 64 -4.81 -13.10 -5.75
CA LYS A 64 -6.23 -13.41 -5.98
C LYS A 64 -6.79 -14.27 -4.85
N ALA A 65 -6.11 -15.36 -4.52
CA ALA A 65 -6.53 -16.28 -3.47
C ALA A 65 -6.63 -15.59 -2.10
N ALA A 66 -5.61 -14.79 -1.74
CA ALA A 66 -5.58 -14.09 -0.46
C ALA A 66 -6.65 -13.00 -0.37
N LEU A 67 -6.86 -12.22 -1.43
CA LEU A 67 -7.89 -11.18 -1.46
C LEU A 67 -9.30 -11.76 -1.41
N GLU A 68 -9.56 -12.87 -2.11
CA GLU A 68 -10.84 -13.57 -2.02
C GLU A 68 -11.07 -14.06 -0.59
N ALA A 69 -10.08 -14.69 0.04
CA ALA A 69 -10.18 -15.18 1.41
C ALA A 69 -10.44 -14.05 2.41
N PHE A 70 -9.79 -12.90 2.23
CA PHE A 70 -9.95 -11.76 3.14
C PHE A 70 -11.30 -11.04 2.94
N TYR A 71 -11.57 -10.58 1.72
CA TYR A 71 -12.74 -9.72 1.45
C TYR A 71 -14.07 -10.46 1.41
N TYR A 72 -14.06 -11.77 1.18
CA TYR A 72 -15.24 -12.63 1.32
C TYR A 72 -15.28 -13.35 2.68
N GLY A 73 -14.29 -13.11 3.53
CA GLY A 73 -14.17 -13.74 4.84
C GLY A 73 -14.84 -12.98 5.97
N PRO A 74 -14.82 -13.57 7.19
CA PRO A 74 -15.58 -13.06 8.34
C PRO A 74 -15.05 -11.73 8.88
N VAL A 75 -13.75 -11.47 8.84
CA VAL A 75 -13.17 -10.23 9.38
C VAL A 75 -13.68 -9.03 8.59
N TRP A 76 -13.63 -9.10 7.25
CA TRP A 76 -14.13 -8.00 6.42
C TRP A 76 -15.65 -7.85 6.49
N LYS A 77 -16.38 -8.94 6.58
CA LYS A 77 -17.85 -8.88 6.77
C LYS A 77 -18.21 -8.11 8.02
N LYS A 78 -17.48 -8.31 9.10
CA LYS A 78 -17.75 -7.66 10.39
C LYS A 78 -17.25 -6.21 10.42
N HIS A 79 -16.04 -5.94 9.93
CA HIS A 79 -15.34 -4.66 10.14
C HIS A 79 -15.23 -3.80 8.88
N GLY A 80 -15.46 -4.36 7.70
CA GLY A 80 -15.40 -3.65 6.42
C GLY A 80 -16.34 -2.45 6.34
N PRO A 81 -17.61 -2.55 6.76
CA PRO A 81 -18.52 -1.40 6.74
C PRO A 81 -18.01 -0.20 7.54
N ALA A 82 -17.43 -0.43 8.73
CA ALA A 82 -16.85 0.64 9.55
C ALA A 82 -15.62 1.26 8.88
N ALA A 83 -14.77 0.47 8.24
CA ALA A 83 -13.64 0.97 7.47
C ALA A 83 -14.11 1.83 6.28
N ASN A 84 -15.03 1.31 5.49
CA ASN A 84 -15.58 2.02 4.33
C ASN A 84 -16.26 3.35 4.72
N ALA A 85 -16.88 3.41 5.88
CA ALA A 85 -17.51 4.64 6.37
C ALA A 85 -16.53 5.79 6.59
N THR A 86 -15.23 5.52 6.76
CA THR A 86 -14.20 6.55 6.90
C THR A 86 -13.66 7.06 5.57
N MET A 87 -13.95 6.37 4.45
CA MET A 87 -13.29 6.59 3.17
C MET A 87 -14.11 7.43 2.21
N LEU A 88 -13.45 8.38 1.54
CA LEU A 88 -13.96 9.06 0.35
C LEU A 88 -13.47 8.37 -0.92
N ASP A 89 -12.20 7.93 -0.94
CA ASP A 89 -11.57 7.24 -2.07
C ASP A 89 -10.56 6.21 -1.58
N SER A 90 -10.71 4.99 -2.05
CA SER A 90 -9.78 3.88 -1.81
C SER A 90 -9.27 3.25 -3.11
N ASP A 91 -9.45 3.91 -4.25
CA ASP A 91 -9.14 3.37 -5.59
C ASP A 91 -7.81 3.86 -6.14
N ASN A 92 -7.11 4.77 -5.44
CA ASN A 92 -5.77 5.22 -5.84
C ASN A 92 -4.73 4.18 -5.46
N VAL A 93 -4.63 3.15 -6.28
CA VAL A 93 -3.77 1.99 -6.06
C VAL A 93 -2.88 1.77 -7.27
N LEU A 94 -1.57 1.70 -7.04
CA LEU A 94 -0.60 1.28 -8.04
C LEU A 94 -0.26 -0.20 -7.81
N LEU A 95 -0.40 -1.00 -8.86
CA LEU A 95 0.05 -2.39 -8.89
C LEU A 95 1.48 -2.41 -9.42
N LEU A 96 2.42 -2.92 -8.63
CA LEU A 96 3.85 -2.76 -8.84
C LEU A 96 4.57 -4.10 -8.83
N ARG A 97 5.75 -4.13 -9.48
CA ARG A 97 6.73 -5.20 -9.30
C ARG A 97 8.05 -4.64 -8.76
N PRO A 98 8.73 -5.38 -7.87
CA PRO A 98 10.01 -4.91 -7.33
C PRO A 98 11.11 -4.95 -8.41
N LEU A 99 11.98 -3.92 -8.38
CA LEU A 99 13.16 -3.82 -9.23
C LEU A 99 14.46 -3.90 -8.40
N GLY A 100 14.42 -3.46 -7.15
CA GLY A 100 15.58 -3.35 -6.29
C GLY A 100 15.48 -4.19 -5.03
N ALA A 101 16.02 -3.66 -3.95
CA ALA A 101 16.06 -4.33 -2.64
C ALA A 101 14.66 -4.49 -2.02
N ASP A 102 14.53 -5.43 -1.11
CA ASP A 102 13.33 -5.58 -0.29
C ASP A 102 13.22 -4.45 0.74
N PHE A 103 12.02 -4.26 1.28
CA PHE A 103 11.81 -3.34 2.39
C PHE A 103 12.67 -3.74 3.60
N PRO A 104 13.12 -2.77 4.41
CA PRO A 104 13.83 -3.08 5.64
C PRO A 104 12.94 -3.90 6.58
N ALA A 105 13.56 -4.75 7.40
CA ALA A 105 12.85 -5.60 8.36
C ALA A 105 11.99 -4.79 9.34
N THR A 106 12.47 -3.61 9.71
CA THR A 106 11.73 -2.62 10.49
C THR A 106 11.63 -1.33 9.69
N MET A 107 10.41 -0.90 9.42
CA MET A 107 10.17 0.35 8.69
C MET A 107 10.66 1.54 9.51
N PRO A 108 11.52 2.41 8.95
CA PRO A 108 11.92 3.65 9.63
C PRO A 108 10.75 4.56 9.95
N PRO A 109 10.89 5.47 10.94
CA PRO A 109 9.79 6.37 11.33
C PRO A 109 9.33 7.30 10.23
N MET A 110 10.24 7.71 9.34
CA MET A 110 9.98 8.66 8.25
C MET A 110 10.37 8.04 6.92
N VAL A 111 9.50 8.17 5.94
CA VAL A 111 9.68 7.61 4.61
C VAL A 111 9.25 8.63 3.58
N THR A 112 10.06 8.82 2.54
CA THR A 112 9.70 9.62 1.36
C THR A 112 9.51 8.70 0.16
N VAL A 113 8.38 8.81 -0.52
CA VAL A 113 8.10 8.05 -1.73
C VAL A 113 8.14 9.00 -2.91
N THR A 114 8.91 8.65 -3.93
CA THR A 114 8.94 9.38 -5.20
C THR A 114 8.31 8.55 -6.28
N ILE A 115 7.31 9.12 -6.95
CA ILE A 115 6.62 8.53 -8.09
C ILE A 115 6.98 9.38 -9.30
N SER A 116 7.61 8.78 -10.29
CA SER A 116 8.13 9.47 -11.48
C SER A 116 7.84 8.69 -12.75
N ASP A 117 8.20 9.28 -13.89
CA ASP A 117 8.25 8.55 -15.16
C ASP A 117 9.25 7.38 -15.05
N PRO A 118 9.10 6.34 -15.88
CA PRO A 118 10.03 5.22 -15.90
C PRO A 118 11.47 5.66 -16.08
N VAL A 119 12.40 4.99 -15.40
CA VAL A 119 13.83 5.24 -15.48
C VAL A 119 14.54 4.00 -16.03
N GLU A 120 15.63 4.23 -16.80
CA GLU A 120 16.44 3.13 -17.36
C GLU A 120 17.50 2.66 -16.36
N ASP A 121 18.09 3.61 -15.63
CA ASP A 121 19.12 3.32 -14.61
C ASP A 121 18.59 3.63 -13.22
N PHE A 122 18.77 2.68 -12.32
CA PHE A 122 18.40 2.84 -10.92
C PHE A 122 19.37 2.03 -10.04
N ASP A 123 19.49 2.45 -8.78
CA ASP A 123 20.27 1.73 -7.78
C ASP A 123 19.50 0.48 -7.34
N LYS A 124 20.08 -0.69 -7.63
CA LYS A 124 19.48 -2.00 -7.26
C LYS A 124 19.48 -2.26 -5.76
N ASP A 125 20.25 -1.51 -4.99
CA ASP A 125 20.24 -1.57 -3.54
C ASP A 125 19.14 -0.70 -2.92
N SER A 126 18.48 0.13 -3.72
CA SER A 126 17.32 0.92 -3.30
C SER A 126 16.04 0.10 -3.33
N VAL A 127 15.07 0.49 -2.51
CA VAL A 127 13.72 -0.07 -2.53
C VAL A 127 12.92 0.64 -3.61
N CYS A 128 12.81 0.01 -4.77
CA CYS A 128 12.17 0.61 -5.93
C CYS A 128 11.37 -0.41 -6.73
N PHE A 129 10.42 0.12 -7.48
CA PHE A 129 9.38 -0.63 -8.19
C PHE A 129 9.07 0.04 -9.52
N GLU A 130 8.46 -0.74 -10.41
CA GLU A 130 7.76 -0.19 -11.57
C GLU A 130 6.34 -0.74 -11.63
N THR A 131 5.47 -0.10 -12.36
CA THR A 131 4.11 -0.61 -12.59
C THR A 131 4.15 -1.98 -13.25
N LEU A 132 3.32 -2.87 -12.75
CA LEU A 132 3.11 -4.21 -13.27
C LEU A 132 1.93 -4.16 -14.25
N ASP A 133 2.22 -4.35 -15.54
CA ASP A 133 1.22 -4.33 -16.61
C ASP A 133 0.59 -5.71 -16.78
N VAL A 134 -0.38 -6.02 -15.93
CA VAL A 134 -1.14 -7.27 -15.96
C VAL A 134 -2.60 -6.98 -15.65
N GLU A 135 -3.48 -7.90 -16.04
CA GLU A 135 -4.90 -7.83 -15.68
C GLU A 135 -5.07 -7.87 -14.16
N ASN A 136 -5.92 -6.98 -13.63
CA ASN A 136 -6.34 -7.05 -12.25
C ASN A 136 -7.32 -8.22 -12.06
N THR A 137 -6.84 -9.32 -11.51
CA THR A 137 -7.63 -10.54 -11.31
C THR A 137 -8.55 -10.51 -10.09
N PHE A 138 -8.59 -9.38 -9.39
CA PHE A 138 -9.55 -9.12 -8.31
C PHE A 138 -10.22 -7.74 -8.52
N PRO A 139 -11.11 -7.62 -9.52
CA PRO A 139 -11.65 -6.33 -9.95
C PRO A 139 -12.61 -5.66 -8.94
N ARG A 140 -13.05 -6.37 -7.91
CA ARG A 140 -13.77 -5.78 -6.77
C ARG A 140 -12.96 -4.64 -6.13
N LEU A 141 -11.63 -4.74 -6.13
CA LEU A 141 -10.72 -3.69 -5.71
C LEU A 141 -10.03 -3.12 -6.94
N PRO A 142 -10.44 -1.94 -7.41
CA PRO A 142 -9.83 -1.32 -8.57
C PRO A 142 -8.35 -0.98 -8.34
N VAL A 143 -7.58 -1.03 -9.42
CA VAL A 143 -6.21 -0.48 -9.50
C VAL A 143 -6.16 0.51 -10.66
N ARG A 144 -5.20 1.44 -10.61
CA ARG A 144 -4.98 2.37 -11.71
C ARG A 144 -4.41 1.61 -12.90
N GLU A 145 -5.16 1.59 -14.01
CA GLU A 145 -4.78 0.89 -15.22
C GLU A 145 -4.05 1.83 -16.19
N GLY A 146 -3.17 1.26 -17.04
CA GLY A 146 -2.44 2.01 -18.05
C GLY A 146 -1.35 2.92 -17.50
N GLU A 147 -1.04 2.83 -16.22
CA GLU A 147 0.02 3.61 -15.60
C GLU A 147 1.39 3.05 -15.94
N LYS A 148 2.34 3.96 -16.20
CA LYS A 148 3.75 3.64 -16.43
C LYS A 148 4.58 4.55 -15.55
N VAL A 149 4.91 4.09 -14.35
CA VAL A 149 5.66 4.88 -13.36
C VAL A 149 6.76 4.05 -12.71
N PHE A 150 7.75 4.76 -12.20
CA PHE A 150 8.79 4.27 -11.32
C PHE A 150 8.49 4.79 -9.91
N VAL A 151 8.61 3.93 -8.90
CA VAL A 151 8.35 4.26 -7.50
C VAL A 151 9.59 3.93 -6.67
N ARG A 152 10.08 4.89 -5.90
CA ARG A 152 11.22 4.69 -5.01
C ARG A 152 10.86 5.12 -3.58
N PHE A 153 11.22 4.27 -2.62
CA PHE A 153 11.13 4.55 -1.20
C PHE A 153 12.51 5.01 -0.71
N ASP A 154 12.53 6.16 -0.04
CA ASP A 154 13.74 6.75 0.52
C ASP A 154 13.58 6.86 2.04
N PHE A 155 14.56 6.33 2.76
CA PHE A 155 14.58 6.27 4.22
C PHE A 155 15.59 7.23 4.84
N SER A 156 16.22 8.09 4.03
CA SER A 156 17.27 9.03 4.48
C SER A 156 16.72 10.30 5.13
N GLY A 157 15.40 10.49 5.13
CA GLY A 157 14.77 11.72 5.62
C GLY A 157 14.72 12.83 4.59
N ALA A 158 14.71 12.49 3.29
CA ALA A 158 14.58 13.46 2.20
C ALA A 158 13.36 14.36 2.40
N ALA A 159 13.56 15.68 2.25
CA ALA A 159 12.53 16.68 2.52
C ALA A 159 11.47 16.79 1.41
N THR A 160 11.78 16.31 0.20
CA THR A 160 10.93 16.43 -0.98
C THR A 160 10.72 15.10 -1.68
N GLY A 161 9.50 14.88 -2.14
CA GLY A 161 9.08 13.69 -2.87
C GLY A 161 7.59 13.76 -3.14
N SER A 162 7.04 12.75 -3.83
CA SER A 162 5.59 12.68 -4.10
C SER A 162 4.78 12.49 -2.82
N LEU A 163 5.31 11.70 -1.88
CA LEU A 163 4.70 11.47 -0.57
C LEU A 163 5.76 11.59 0.51
N ARG A 164 5.45 12.32 1.58
CA ARG A 164 6.24 12.34 2.82
C ARG A 164 5.41 11.70 3.91
N LEU A 165 5.90 10.59 4.44
CA LEU A 165 5.11 9.69 5.26
C LEU A 165 5.73 9.49 6.63
N SER A 166 4.88 9.37 7.66
CA SER A 166 5.29 8.91 8.97
C SER A 166 4.69 7.53 9.25
N ARG A 167 5.51 6.64 9.80
CA ARG A 167 5.10 5.29 10.14
C ARG A 167 4.01 5.28 11.22
N VAL A 168 3.00 4.44 11.04
CA VAL A 168 2.03 4.09 12.07
C VAL A 168 2.66 3.04 13.00
N GLY A 169 2.52 3.24 14.29
CA GLY A 169 3.03 2.30 15.30
C GLY A 169 4.33 2.72 15.96
#